data_5564564d6ccb8e79d07c8eee1fe189e2
#
_entry.id   5564564d6ccb8e79d07c8eee1fe189e2
#
_cell.length_a   1.000
_cell.length_b   1.000
_cell.length_c   1.000
_cell.angle_alpha   90.00
_cell.angle_beta   90.00
_cell.angle_gamma   90.00
#
_symmetry.space_group_name_H-M   'P 1'
#
loop_
_entity.id
_entity.type
_entity.pdbx_description
1 polymer ?
#
loop_
_entity_poly.entity_id
_entity_poly.type
_entity_poly.pdbx_seq_one_letter_code
_entity_poly.pdbx_strand_id
1 'polypeptide(L)'
;MKERTYIAIDLKSFYASVECAERGLDPLTTNLVVADTSRTAKTICLAVSPSLKAYGIPGRARLFEVERKVREVNIERRQKIQKREFTGESTDERELAENPELELQYIAATPRMALYIEYSVRIYRIYLKYVCLLYTSPSPRDTR
;
A
#
# COMPACT_ATOMS: atom_id res chain seq x y z
N MET A 1 -19.16 4.80 -14.65
CA MET A 1 -18.07 4.01 -15.16
C MET A 1 -17.40 3.25 -14.07
N LYS A 2 -17.40 1.94 -14.19
CA LYS A 2 -16.80 1.08 -13.18
C LYS A 2 -15.31 1.32 -13.02
N GLU A 3 -14.60 1.49 -14.13
CA GLU A 3 -13.16 1.70 -14.09
C GLU A 3 -12.79 2.98 -13.36
N ARG A 4 -13.53 4.05 -13.58
CA ARG A 4 -13.28 5.30 -12.93
C ARG A 4 -13.50 5.22 -11.43
N THR A 5 -14.59 4.56 -11.04
CA THR A 5 -14.89 4.36 -9.63
C THR A 5 -13.83 3.51 -8.95
N TYR A 6 -13.38 2.49 -9.66
CA TYR A 6 -12.35 1.60 -9.15
C TYR A 6 -11.04 2.35 -8.91
N ILE A 7 -10.63 3.17 -9.85
CA ILE A 7 -9.43 3.99 -9.72
C ILE A 7 -9.54 4.93 -8.52
N ALA A 8 -10.71 5.54 -8.33
CA ALA A 8 -10.92 6.44 -7.20
C ALA A 8 -10.81 5.71 -5.87
N ILE A 9 -11.29 4.48 -5.81
CA ILE A 9 -11.19 3.67 -4.60
C ILE A 9 -9.71 3.36 -4.29
N ASP A 10 -8.93 3.10 -5.32
CA ASP A 10 -7.53 2.74 -5.18
C ASP A 10 -6.61 3.92 -4.87
N LEU A 11 -7.09 5.14 -4.96
CA LEU A 11 -6.26 6.32 -4.73
C LEU A 11 -5.56 6.30 -3.37
N LYS A 12 -6.25 5.82 -2.35
CA LYS A 12 -5.66 5.76 -1.01
C LYS A 12 -4.53 4.76 -0.92
N SER A 13 -4.65 3.66 -1.65
CA SER A 13 -3.57 2.66 -1.71
C SER A 13 -2.50 3.07 -2.70
N PHE A 14 -2.82 4.01 -3.58
CA PHE A 14 -1.90 4.47 -4.61
C PHE A 14 -0.61 5.02 -4.02
N TYR A 15 -0.70 5.83 -2.98
CA TYR A 15 0.49 6.40 -2.36
C TYR A 15 1.39 5.30 -1.79
N ALA A 16 0.79 4.31 -1.16
CA ALA A 16 1.56 3.17 -0.64
C ALA A 16 2.19 2.39 -1.79
N SER A 17 1.48 2.24 -2.90
CA SER A 17 2.01 1.54 -4.08
C SER A 17 3.19 2.28 -4.68
N VAL A 18 3.14 3.61 -4.74
CA VAL A 18 4.24 4.41 -5.25
C VAL A 18 5.47 4.23 -4.36
N GLU A 19 5.29 4.27 -3.05
CA GLU A 19 6.42 4.11 -2.14
C GLU A 19 7.03 2.71 -2.25
N CYS A 20 6.20 1.69 -2.45
CA CYS A 20 6.71 0.34 -2.68
C CYS A 20 7.49 0.27 -3.99
N ALA A 21 6.95 0.85 -5.05
CA ALA A 21 7.61 0.85 -6.36
C ALA A 21 8.97 1.54 -6.31
N GLU A 22 9.04 2.66 -5.60
CA GLU A 22 10.30 3.39 -5.45
C GLU A 22 11.36 2.59 -4.70
N ARG A 23 10.93 1.69 -3.84
CA ARG A 23 11.83 0.84 -3.07
C ARG A 23 12.09 -0.52 -3.74
N GLY A 24 11.49 -0.74 -4.91
CA GLY A 24 11.62 -2.02 -5.60
C GLY A 24 10.87 -3.15 -4.91
N LEU A 25 9.80 -2.82 -4.20
CA LEU A 25 9.01 -3.81 -3.45
C LEU A 25 7.66 -4.03 -4.11
N ASP A 26 7.08 -5.20 -3.87
CA ASP A 26 5.77 -5.55 -4.40
C ASP A 26 4.67 -4.86 -3.59
N PRO A 27 3.90 -3.95 -4.18
CA PRO A 27 2.87 -3.23 -3.43
C PRO A 27 1.74 -4.12 -2.91
N LEU A 28 1.56 -5.30 -3.46
CA LEU A 28 0.49 -6.21 -3.03
C LEU A 28 0.87 -7.03 -1.80
N THR A 29 2.17 -7.22 -1.56
CA THR A 29 2.62 -8.09 -0.47
C THR A 29 3.44 -7.37 0.59
N THR A 30 3.85 -6.12 0.33
CA THR A 30 4.66 -5.36 1.28
C THR A 30 3.80 -4.61 2.28
N ASN A 31 4.15 -4.71 3.55
CA ASN A 31 3.46 -4.00 4.62
C ASN A 31 4.04 -2.60 4.72
N LEU A 32 3.26 -1.60 4.34
CA LEU A 32 3.72 -0.22 4.31
C LEU A 32 2.58 0.74 4.58
N VAL A 33 2.87 1.78 5.34
CA VAL A 33 1.93 2.89 5.54
C VAL A 33 2.63 4.18 5.12
N VAL A 34 1.84 5.15 4.68
CA VAL A 34 2.34 6.49 4.38
C VAL A 34 1.80 7.42 5.46
N ALA A 35 2.69 7.89 6.30
CA ALA A 35 2.32 8.75 7.42
C ALA A 35 3.49 9.62 7.84
N ASP A 36 3.19 10.81 8.31
CA ASP A 36 4.23 11.73 8.79
C ASP A 36 4.64 11.33 10.21
N THR A 37 5.69 10.53 10.30
CA THR A 37 6.18 10.01 11.58
C THR A 37 6.91 11.07 12.41
N SER A 38 7.18 12.25 11.84
CA SER A 38 7.80 13.32 12.60
C SER A 38 6.82 14.00 13.55
N ARG A 39 5.54 13.73 13.37
CA ARG A 39 4.50 14.22 14.26
C ARG A 39 4.27 13.23 15.40
N THR A 40 3.05 13.05 15.82
CA THR A 40 2.73 12.13 16.92
C THR A 40 2.15 10.83 16.39
N ALA A 41 2.05 9.84 17.27
CA ALA A 41 1.40 8.58 16.92
C ALA A 41 -0.09 8.73 16.63
N LYS A 42 -0.66 9.89 16.91
CA LYS A 42 -2.06 10.19 16.58
C LYS A 42 -2.24 10.65 15.15
N THR A 43 -1.16 10.80 14.41
CA THR A 43 -1.20 11.20 13.00
C THR A 43 -2.00 10.18 12.20
N ILE A 44 -2.78 10.66 11.22
CA ILE A 44 -3.58 9.79 10.37
C ILE A 44 -2.73 9.33 9.20
N CYS A 45 -2.78 8.03 8.91
CA CYS A 45 -2.11 7.49 7.74
C CYS A 45 -2.80 7.97 6.48
N LEU A 46 -2.03 8.44 5.52
CA LEU A 46 -2.56 8.85 4.22
C LEU A 46 -2.85 7.64 3.35
N ALA A 47 -2.12 6.57 3.54
CA ALA A 47 -2.34 5.33 2.80
C ALA A 47 -1.85 4.15 3.64
N VAL A 48 -2.49 3.01 3.42
CA VAL A 48 -2.14 1.74 4.06
C VAL A 48 -2.10 0.70 2.95
N SER A 49 -1.05 -0.10 2.90
CA SER A 49 -0.90 -1.10 1.85
C SER A 49 -2.00 -2.18 1.93
N PRO A 50 -2.33 -2.83 0.79
CA PRO A 50 -3.36 -3.86 0.81
C PRO A 50 -3.09 -5.00 1.78
N SER A 51 -1.82 -5.40 1.93
CA SER A 51 -1.47 -6.47 2.86
C SER A 51 -1.77 -6.11 4.31
N LEU A 52 -1.54 -4.86 4.70
CA LEU A 52 -1.88 -4.40 6.05
C LEU A 52 -3.39 -4.27 6.22
N LYS A 53 -4.09 -3.83 5.17
CA LYS A 53 -5.56 -3.76 5.23
C LYS A 53 -6.18 -5.13 5.47
N ALA A 54 -5.54 -6.18 5.00
CA ALA A 54 -6.02 -7.55 5.20
C ALA A 54 -6.03 -7.95 6.67
N TYR A 55 -5.25 -7.28 7.51
CA TYR A 55 -5.28 -7.52 8.96
C TYR A 55 -6.41 -6.77 9.66
N GLY A 56 -7.21 -6.01 8.91
CA GLY A 56 -8.30 -5.24 9.48
C GLY A 56 -7.95 -3.80 9.79
N ILE A 57 -6.80 -3.32 9.32
CA ILE A 57 -6.40 -1.94 9.51
C ILE A 57 -7.12 -1.05 8.49
N PRO A 58 -7.89 -0.06 8.92
CA PRO A 58 -8.59 0.82 7.97
C PRO A 58 -7.62 1.72 7.20
N GLY A 59 -8.03 2.16 6.02
CA GLY A 59 -7.18 2.98 5.16
C GLY A 59 -6.81 4.33 5.73
N ARG A 60 -7.57 4.82 6.71
CA ARG A 60 -7.29 6.08 7.39
C ARG A 60 -7.05 5.87 8.87
N ALA A 61 -6.43 4.77 9.22
CA ALA A 61 -6.10 4.50 10.61
C ALA A 61 -5.08 5.51 11.11
N ARG A 62 -5.12 5.77 12.40
CA ARG A 62 -4.06 6.55 13.03
C ARG A 62 -2.85 5.66 13.23
N LEU A 63 -1.68 6.25 13.27
CA LEU A 63 -0.45 5.47 13.35
C LEU A 63 -0.43 4.56 14.58
N PHE A 64 -0.94 5.03 15.71
CA PHE A 64 -0.97 4.18 16.91
C PHE A 64 -1.89 2.97 16.74
N GLU A 65 -2.93 3.09 15.91
CA GLU A 65 -3.81 1.96 15.63
C GLU A 65 -3.10 0.89 14.81
N VAL A 66 -2.26 1.33 13.86
CA VAL A 66 -1.43 0.42 13.09
C VAL A 66 -0.45 -0.31 14.02
N GLU A 67 0.23 0.44 14.87
CA GLU A 67 1.18 -0.13 15.82
C GLU A 67 0.51 -1.15 16.75
N ARG A 68 -0.67 -0.81 17.24
CA ARG A 68 -1.42 -1.70 18.14
C ARG A 68 -1.81 -2.98 17.43
N LYS A 69 -2.31 -2.87 16.20
CA LYS A 69 -2.72 -4.06 15.45
C LYS A 69 -1.54 -4.96 15.13
N VAL A 70 -0.42 -4.36 14.75
CA VAL A 70 0.80 -5.11 14.48
C VAL A 70 1.25 -5.84 15.75
N ARG A 71 1.17 -5.17 16.88
CA ARG A 71 1.54 -5.79 18.17
C ARG A 71 0.61 -6.96 18.50
N GLU A 72 -0.68 -6.81 18.28
CA GLU A 72 -1.65 -7.89 18.50
C GLU A 72 -1.35 -9.09 17.61
N VAL A 73 -1.09 -8.85 16.34
CA VAL A 73 -0.77 -9.91 15.40
C VAL A 73 0.51 -10.63 15.82
N ASN A 74 1.51 -9.88 16.26
CA ASN A 74 2.77 -10.47 16.70
C ASN A 74 2.60 -11.30 17.97
N ILE A 75 1.71 -10.91 18.85
CA ILE A 75 1.41 -11.72 20.04
C ILE A 75 0.86 -13.08 19.59
N GLU A 76 -0.08 -13.09 18.66
CA GLU A 76 -0.65 -14.33 18.13
C GLU A 76 0.41 -15.17 17.42
N ARG A 77 1.25 -14.52 16.60
CA ARG A 77 2.31 -15.22 15.88
C ARG A 77 3.31 -15.86 16.84
N ARG A 78 3.67 -15.13 17.89
CA ARG A 78 4.61 -15.66 18.88
C ARG A 78 4.05 -16.89 19.61
N GLN A 79 2.76 -16.90 19.88
CA GLN A 79 2.13 -18.03 20.55
C GLN A 79 2.15 -19.31 19.72
N LYS A 80 2.24 -19.16 18.39
CA LYS A 80 2.28 -20.30 17.48
C LYS A 80 3.66 -20.88 17.30
N ILE A 81 4.69 -20.19 17.80
CA ILE A 81 6.07 -20.63 17.70
C ILE A 81 6.41 -21.48 18.93
N GLN A 82 7.06 -22.63 18.72
CA GLN A 82 7.43 -23.51 19.82
C GLN A 82 8.31 -22.80 20.85
N LYS A 83 9.31 -22.08 20.40
CA LYS A 83 10.25 -21.38 21.28
C LYS A 83 9.73 -20.04 21.78
N ARG A 84 8.62 -19.58 21.21
CA ARG A 84 8.01 -18.29 21.52
C ARG A 84 8.93 -17.10 21.34
N GLU A 85 9.90 -17.25 20.45
CA GLU A 85 10.83 -16.19 20.08
C GLU A 85 10.92 -16.11 18.57
N PHE A 86 10.93 -14.89 18.06
CA PHE A 86 11.10 -14.67 16.62
C PHE A 86 12.56 -14.82 16.25
N THR A 87 12.84 -15.44 15.11
CA THR A 87 14.20 -15.59 14.59
C THR A 87 14.58 -14.44 13.65
N GLY A 88 13.61 -13.61 13.27
CA GLY A 88 13.84 -12.48 12.40
C GLY A 88 12.56 -11.69 12.25
N GLU A 89 12.54 -10.83 11.26
CA GLU A 89 11.37 -10.00 10.98
C GLU A 89 11.24 -9.81 9.47
N SER A 90 10.04 -9.46 9.00
CA SER A 90 9.80 -9.23 7.59
C SER A 90 8.65 -8.26 7.40
N THR A 91 8.77 -7.45 6.35
CA THR A 91 7.68 -6.58 5.89
C THR A 91 6.97 -7.19 4.69
N ASP A 92 7.36 -8.39 4.27
CA ASP A 92 6.79 -9.07 3.12
C ASP A 92 5.83 -10.17 3.58
N GLU A 93 4.55 -10.02 3.21
CA GLU A 93 3.51 -10.96 3.59
C GLU A 93 3.79 -12.39 3.11
N ARG A 94 4.45 -12.52 1.96
CA ARG A 94 4.79 -13.86 1.45
C ARG A 94 5.79 -14.55 2.35
N GLU A 95 6.80 -13.81 2.81
CA GLU A 95 7.78 -14.38 3.75
C GLU A 95 7.13 -14.72 5.08
N LEU A 96 6.24 -13.85 5.55
CA LEU A 96 5.54 -14.08 6.81
C LEU A 96 4.65 -15.31 6.75
N ALA A 97 4.03 -15.57 5.59
CA ALA A 97 3.19 -16.73 5.39
C ALA A 97 4.01 -18.02 5.34
N GLU A 98 5.22 -17.96 4.78
CA GLU A 98 6.08 -19.12 4.65
C GLU A 98 6.82 -19.46 5.96
N ASN A 99 7.15 -18.43 6.74
CA ASN A 99 7.94 -18.63 7.95
C ASN A 99 7.24 -18.02 9.17
N PRO A 100 6.58 -18.84 9.99
CA PRO A 100 5.88 -18.33 11.18
C PRO A 100 6.80 -17.80 12.27
N GLU A 101 8.10 -18.01 12.16
CA GLU A 101 9.06 -17.51 13.14
C GLU A 101 9.48 -16.07 12.87
N LEU A 102 8.96 -15.44 11.84
CA LEU A 102 9.24 -14.04 11.54
C LEU A 102 8.23 -13.11 12.21
N GLU A 103 8.74 -12.03 12.75
CA GLU A 103 7.90 -10.98 13.32
C GLU A 103 7.32 -10.11 12.22
N LEU A 104 6.05 -9.78 12.36
CA LEU A 104 5.40 -8.86 11.43
C LEU A 104 5.94 -7.44 11.63
N GLN A 105 6.42 -6.85 10.57
CA GLN A 105 6.89 -5.47 10.56
C GLN A 105 6.26 -4.73 9.40
N TYR A 106 6.32 -3.41 9.46
CA TYR A 106 5.83 -2.56 8.38
C TYR A 106 6.76 -1.37 8.19
N ILE A 107 6.71 -0.80 7.00
CA ILE A 107 7.49 0.38 6.65
C ILE A 107 6.59 1.60 6.83
N ALA A 108 7.07 2.60 7.55
CA ALA A 108 6.37 3.88 7.68
C ALA A 108 7.08 4.90 6.80
N ALA A 109 6.47 5.23 5.68
CA ALA A 109 7.06 6.15 4.71
C ALA A 109 6.51 7.57 4.92
N THR A 110 7.40 8.54 4.93
CA THR A 110 6.99 9.95 5.00
C THR A 110 6.35 10.35 3.67
N PRO A 111 5.24 11.08 3.70
CA PRO A 111 4.54 11.47 2.46
C PRO A 111 5.42 12.30 1.53
N ARG A 112 5.35 11.99 0.25
CA ARG A 112 6.08 12.70 -0.80
C ARG A 112 5.11 13.06 -1.91
N MET A 113 4.31 14.08 -1.67
CA MET A 113 3.21 14.43 -2.57
C MET A 113 3.66 14.75 -4.00
N ALA A 114 4.80 15.42 -4.15
CA ALA A 114 5.33 15.73 -5.47
C ALA A 114 5.61 14.45 -6.27
N LEU A 115 6.14 13.44 -5.61
CA LEU A 115 6.42 12.16 -6.24
C LEU A 115 5.12 11.45 -6.64
N TYR A 116 4.11 11.50 -5.79
CA TYR A 116 2.83 10.86 -6.08
C TYR A 116 2.15 11.54 -7.27
N ILE A 117 2.23 12.86 -7.33
CA ILE A 117 1.69 13.60 -8.46
C ILE A 117 2.42 13.22 -9.74
N GLU A 118 3.73 13.10 -9.69
CA GLU A 118 4.53 12.70 -10.84
C GLU A 118 4.12 11.32 -11.35
N TYR A 119 3.97 10.36 -10.45
CA TYR A 119 3.50 9.02 -10.84
C TYR A 119 2.09 9.07 -11.40
N SER A 120 1.23 9.85 -10.79
CA SER A 120 -0.15 10.02 -11.24
C SER A 120 -0.20 10.58 -12.66
N VAL A 121 0.63 11.58 -12.94
CA VAL A 121 0.72 12.17 -14.28
C VAL A 121 1.22 11.15 -15.29
N ARG A 122 2.22 10.35 -14.95
CA ARG A 122 2.73 9.31 -15.85
C ARG A 122 1.65 8.29 -16.17
N ILE A 123 0.93 7.84 -15.17
CA ILE A 123 -0.15 6.86 -15.36
C ILE A 123 -1.24 7.47 -16.22
N TYR A 124 -1.60 8.71 -15.96
CA TYR A 124 -2.62 9.41 -16.73
C TYR A 124 -2.21 9.55 -18.20
N ARG A 125 -0.95 9.87 -18.46
CA ARG A 125 -0.45 9.98 -19.83
C ARG A 125 -0.49 8.64 -20.54
N ILE A 126 -0.14 7.58 -19.87
CA ILE A 126 -0.21 6.23 -20.44
C ILE A 126 -1.67 5.90 -20.75
N TYR A 127 -2.56 6.20 -19.82
CA TYR A 127 -3.99 5.95 -20.00
C TYR A 127 -4.53 6.74 -21.21
N LEU A 128 -4.20 8.02 -21.32
CA LEU A 128 -4.64 8.85 -22.45
C LEU A 128 -4.11 8.31 -23.77
N LYS A 129 -2.85 7.90 -23.77
CA LYS A 129 -2.25 7.33 -24.97
C LYS A 129 -2.98 6.09 -25.42
N TYR A 130 -3.31 5.23 -24.48
CA TYR A 130 -4.03 4.01 -24.74
C TYR A 130 -5.44 4.30 -25.26
N VAL A 131 -6.13 5.23 -24.65
CA VAL A 131 -7.47 5.63 -25.05
C VAL A 131 -7.45 6.25 -26.46
N CYS A 132 -6.46 7.09 -26.73
CA CYS A 132 -6.31 7.69 -28.06
C CYS A 132 -6.11 6.64 -29.12
N LEU A 133 -5.29 5.62 -28.85
CA LEU A 133 -5.08 4.53 -29.80
C LEU A 133 -6.36 3.77 -30.07
N LEU A 134 -7.19 3.59 -29.05
CA LEU A 134 -8.46 2.89 -29.22
C LEU A 134 -9.48 3.69 -30.00
N TYR A 135 -9.50 5.00 -29.82
CA TYR A 135 -10.54 5.84 -30.42
C TYR A 135 -10.18 6.48 -31.72
N THR A 136 -8.91 6.66 -32.01
CA THR A 136 -8.52 7.29 -33.28
C THR A 136 -8.64 6.34 -34.44
N SER A 137 -8.43 5.04 -34.23
CA SER A 137 -8.48 4.13 -35.35
C SER A 137 -9.90 3.79 -35.79
N PRO A 138 -10.88 3.61 -34.87
CA PRO A 138 -12.14 3.02 -35.30
C PRO A 138 -13.09 3.95 -36.04
N SER A 139 -13.23 5.22 -35.69
CA SER A 139 -14.28 6.00 -36.32
C SER A 139 -14.06 7.49 -36.25
N PRO A 140 -14.38 8.18 -37.38
CA PRO A 140 -14.30 9.64 -37.41
C PRO A 140 -15.26 10.33 -36.45
N ARG A 141 -16.29 9.64 -36.03
CA ARG A 141 -17.27 10.26 -35.14
C ARG A 141 -16.69 10.56 -33.77
N ASP A 142 -15.63 9.88 -33.41
CA ASP A 142 -15.00 10.11 -32.13
C ASP A 142 -14.29 11.44 -32.04
N THR A 143 -14.19 12.13 -33.13
CA THR A 143 -13.54 13.45 -33.18
C THR A 143 -14.44 14.57 -32.71
N ARG A 144 -15.70 14.32 -32.52
CA ARG A 144 -16.62 15.36 -32.09
C ARG A 144 -16.42 15.76 -30.67
#